data_d4461ee705bd163504c558a062613026
#
_entry.id   d4461ee705bd163504c558a062613026
#
_cell.length_a   1.000
_cell.length_b   1.000
_cell.length_c   1.000
_cell.angle_alpha   90.00
_cell.angle_beta   90.00
_cell.angle_gamma   90.00
#
_symmetry.space_group_name_H-M   'P 1'
#
loop_
_entity.id
_entity.type
_entity.pdbx_description
1 polymer ?
#
loop_
_entity_poly.entity_id
_entity_poly.type
_entity_poly.pdbx_seq_one_letter_code
_entity_poly.pdbx_strand_id
1 'polypeptide(L)'
;AAGAEYKVDSAIVRGLDYYTGTVFEFIQENIGAQSTICGGGRYNGLIEELGGPATPAVGFGMGITRVILAMQQEGVVPELSPAADVYIAPLGSDTSELAFRLTEQLRALGVRADTDLIGRSLKAQMKYADKQGARYTLVIGGDEAANGVATLKSMTGGENVTVLLDAQKIRDAIK
;
A
#
# COMPACT_ATOMS: atom_id res chain seq x y z
N ALA A 1 -1.58 -8.65 -33.70
CA ALA A 1 -0.37 -7.82 -33.72
C ALA A 1 0.44 -7.94 -32.40
N ALA A 2 -0.22 -8.01 -31.24
CA ALA A 2 0.45 -8.15 -29.93
C ALA A 2 0.72 -9.61 -29.51
N GLY A 3 0.34 -10.60 -30.34
CA GLY A 3 0.52 -12.03 -30.04
C GLY A 3 -0.33 -12.58 -28.88
N ALA A 4 -1.27 -11.80 -28.36
CA ALA A 4 -2.16 -12.27 -27.30
C ALA A 4 -3.21 -13.23 -27.90
N GLU A 5 -3.37 -14.38 -27.27
CA GLU A 5 -4.47 -15.30 -27.57
C GLU A 5 -5.79 -14.74 -27.02
N TYR A 6 -6.85 -14.86 -27.78
CA TYR A 6 -8.17 -14.42 -27.36
C TYR A 6 -9.26 -15.34 -27.94
N LYS A 7 -10.39 -15.38 -27.26
CA LYS A 7 -11.61 -16.06 -27.72
C LYS A 7 -12.65 -15.02 -28.09
N VAL A 8 -13.26 -15.15 -29.26
CA VAL A 8 -14.44 -14.35 -29.61
C VAL A 8 -15.67 -15.00 -28.97
N ASP A 9 -16.39 -14.24 -28.18
CA ASP A 9 -17.60 -14.67 -27.51
C ASP A 9 -18.69 -13.61 -27.70
N SER A 10 -19.71 -13.94 -28.50
CA SER A 10 -20.83 -13.05 -28.79
C SER A 10 -21.83 -12.91 -27.62
N ALA A 11 -21.68 -13.70 -26.57
CA ALA A 11 -22.53 -13.68 -25.39
C ALA A 11 -22.01 -12.76 -24.27
N ILE A 12 -20.86 -12.10 -24.44
CA ILE A 12 -20.35 -11.14 -23.45
C ILE A 12 -21.33 -9.98 -23.32
N VAL A 13 -21.85 -9.78 -22.11
CA VAL A 13 -22.68 -8.64 -21.72
C VAL A 13 -21.99 -7.87 -20.62
N ARG A 14 -21.77 -6.57 -20.87
CA ARG A 14 -21.26 -5.65 -19.84
C ARG A 14 -22.43 -4.89 -19.22
N GLY A 15 -22.35 -4.65 -17.90
CA GLY A 15 -23.43 -3.98 -17.13
C GLY A 15 -23.57 -2.47 -17.36
N LEU A 16 -23.01 -1.92 -18.44
CA LEU A 16 -23.02 -0.50 -18.76
C LEU A 16 -23.54 -0.33 -20.20
N ASP A 17 -24.46 0.58 -20.40
CA ASP A 17 -25.21 0.78 -21.64
C ASP A 17 -24.52 1.69 -22.66
N TYR A 18 -23.47 2.38 -22.29
CA TYR A 18 -22.73 3.31 -23.15
C TYR A 18 -21.79 2.64 -24.16
N TYR A 19 -21.61 1.32 -24.12
CA TYR A 19 -20.76 0.62 -25.10
C TYR A 19 -21.41 0.60 -26.49
N THR A 20 -20.63 0.98 -27.51
CA THR A 20 -21.11 1.10 -28.91
C THR A 20 -20.44 0.14 -29.88
N GLY A 21 -19.57 -0.74 -29.41
CA GLY A 21 -18.82 -1.65 -30.27
C GLY A 21 -18.19 -2.79 -29.50
N THR A 22 -16.95 -3.10 -29.82
CA THR A 22 -16.21 -4.22 -29.18
C THR A 22 -16.11 -4.01 -27.67
N VAL A 23 -16.49 -5.04 -26.93
CA VAL A 23 -16.26 -5.18 -25.49
C VAL A 23 -15.27 -6.32 -25.25
N PHE A 24 -14.55 -6.28 -24.13
CA PHE A 24 -13.58 -7.32 -23.79
C PHE A 24 -13.51 -7.56 -22.29
N GLU A 25 -13.04 -8.75 -21.93
CA GLU A 25 -12.74 -9.14 -20.55
C GLU A 25 -11.42 -9.90 -20.50
N PHE A 26 -10.64 -9.65 -19.44
CA PHE A 26 -9.54 -10.51 -19.04
C PHE A 26 -10.01 -11.36 -17.87
N ILE A 27 -9.97 -12.67 -18.07
CA ILE A 27 -10.51 -13.66 -17.15
C ILE A 27 -9.37 -14.50 -16.58
N GLN A 28 -9.38 -14.71 -15.26
CA GLN A 28 -8.51 -15.65 -14.54
C GLN A 28 -9.39 -16.64 -13.79
N GLU A 29 -9.38 -17.90 -14.16
CA GLU A 29 -10.36 -18.89 -13.70
C GLU A 29 -10.24 -19.25 -12.20
N ASN A 30 -9.10 -19.02 -11.58
CA ASN A 30 -8.81 -19.53 -10.24
C ASN A 30 -8.87 -18.48 -9.11
N ILE A 31 -9.44 -17.28 -9.33
CA ILE A 31 -9.48 -16.19 -8.32
C ILE A 31 -10.83 -16.01 -7.64
N GLY A 32 -11.62 -17.08 -7.51
CA GLY A 32 -12.92 -17.07 -6.81
C GLY A 32 -14.12 -16.96 -7.76
N ALA A 33 -15.30 -16.66 -7.21
CA ALA A 33 -16.58 -16.71 -7.94
C ALA A 33 -16.71 -15.71 -9.10
N GLN A 34 -15.88 -14.68 -9.13
CA GLN A 34 -15.85 -13.69 -10.22
C GLN A 34 -14.45 -13.69 -10.85
N SER A 35 -14.33 -14.32 -11.99
CA SER A 35 -13.07 -14.53 -12.71
C SER A 35 -12.57 -13.30 -13.49
N THR A 36 -13.41 -12.31 -13.79
CA THR A 36 -13.01 -11.12 -14.55
C THR A 36 -12.13 -10.17 -13.72
N ILE A 37 -10.88 -9.99 -14.13
CA ILE A 37 -9.92 -9.07 -13.50
C ILE A 37 -9.90 -7.68 -14.13
N CYS A 38 -10.21 -7.59 -15.43
CA CYS A 38 -10.28 -6.37 -16.20
C CYS A 38 -11.36 -6.51 -17.26
N GLY A 39 -12.08 -5.44 -17.52
CA GLY A 39 -13.06 -5.42 -18.59
C GLY A 39 -13.36 -4.03 -19.08
N GLY A 40 -13.65 -3.91 -20.36
CA GLY A 40 -13.86 -2.65 -21.01
C GLY A 40 -14.43 -2.77 -22.42
N GLY A 41 -14.36 -1.69 -23.16
CA GLY A 41 -14.83 -1.66 -24.53
C GLY A 41 -14.82 -0.27 -25.15
N ARG A 42 -15.37 -0.18 -26.35
CA ARG A 42 -15.52 1.04 -27.13
C ARG A 42 -16.83 1.74 -26.76
N TYR A 43 -16.77 3.06 -26.58
CA TYR A 43 -17.93 3.88 -26.23
C TYR A 43 -17.87 5.26 -26.93
N ASN A 44 -18.19 5.27 -28.22
CA ASN A 44 -18.01 6.44 -29.08
C ASN A 44 -19.02 7.57 -28.81
N GLY A 45 -20.19 7.28 -28.22
CA GLY A 45 -21.24 8.26 -27.95
C GLY A 45 -21.11 9.00 -26.61
N LEU A 46 -20.39 8.43 -25.63
CA LEU A 46 -20.43 8.90 -24.23
C LEU A 46 -19.98 10.36 -24.06
N ILE A 47 -18.93 10.78 -24.77
CA ILE A 47 -18.42 12.17 -24.65
C ILE A 47 -19.43 13.17 -25.19
N GLU A 48 -20.11 12.84 -26.28
CA GLU A 48 -21.16 13.68 -26.87
C GLU A 48 -22.40 13.76 -25.97
N GLU A 49 -22.85 12.65 -25.40
CA GLU A 49 -23.93 12.59 -24.41
C GLU A 49 -23.65 13.44 -23.16
N LEU A 50 -22.40 13.57 -22.78
CA LEU A 50 -21.95 14.43 -21.67
C LEU A 50 -21.71 15.90 -22.07
N GLY A 51 -22.07 16.29 -23.30
CA GLY A 51 -21.98 17.66 -23.80
C GLY A 51 -20.62 18.04 -24.41
N GLY A 52 -19.74 17.07 -24.64
CA GLY A 52 -18.46 17.27 -25.35
C GLY A 52 -18.62 17.11 -26.87
N PRO A 53 -17.54 17.30 -27.63
CA PRO A 53 -17.54 17.01 -29.07
C PRO A 53 -17.63 15.49 -29.33
N ALA A 54 -18.22 15.09 -30.45
CA ALA A 54 -18.27 13.69 -30.89
C ALA A 54 -16.85 13.12 -31.00
N THR A 55 -16.45 12.30 -30.03
CA THR A 55 -15.11 11.79 -29.89
C THR A 55 -15.13 10.28 -29.65
N PRO A 56 -14.55 9.46 -30.53
CA PRO A 56 -14.41 8.03 -30.29
C PRO A 56 -13.56 7.76 -29.06
N ALA A 57 -14.03 6.85 -28.22
CA ALA A 57 -13.33 6.50 -26.99
C ALA A 57 -13.31 4.99 -26.72
N VAL A 58 -12.29 4.53 -26.01
CA VAL A 58 -12.16 3.19 -25.48
C VAL A 58 -11.57 3.28 -24.09
N GLY A 59 -12.03 2.41 -23.20
CA GLY A 59 -11.51 2.37 -21.85
C GLY A 59 -11.83 1.06 -21.16
N PHE A 60 -11.32 0.91 -19.95
CA PHE A 60 -11.51 -0.28 -19.15
C PHE A 60 -11.45 0.03 -17.66
N GLY A 61 -12.06 -0.83 -16.86
CA GLY A 61 -11.89 -0.90 -15.42
C GLY A 61 -11.12 -2.16 -15.04
N MET A 62 -10.17 -2.03 -14.11
CA MET A 62 -9.36 -3.14 -13.65
C MET A 62 -9.38 -3.23 -12.11
N GLY A 63 -9.61 -4.43 -11.60
CA GLY A 63 -9.56 -4.70 -10.16
C GLY A 63 -8.13 -4.97 -9.70
N ILE A 64 -7.44 -3.98 -9.12
CA ILE A 64 -6.04 -4.14 -8.67
C ILE A 64 -5.90 -5.29 -7.69
N THR A 65 -6.80 -5.43 -6.72
CA THR A 65 -6.80 -6.56 -5.78
C THR A 65 -6.87 -7.90 -6.50
N ARG A 66 -7.67 -8.01 -7.57
CA ARG A 66 -7.78 -9.23 -8.37
C ARG A 66 -6.51 -9.52 -9.17
N VAL A 67 -5.86 -8.49 -9.69
CA VAL A 67 -4.54 -8.64 -10.33
C VAL A 67 -3.54 -9.21 -9.34
N ILE A 68 -3.49 -8.67 -8.12
CA ILE A 68 -2.57 -9.16 -7.06
C ILE A 68 -2.89 -10.62 -6.71
N LEU A 69 -4.17 -10.99 -6.57
CA LEU A 69 -4.57 -12.38 -6.32
C LEU A 69 -4.16 -13.33 -7.47
N ALA A 70 -4.34 -12.90 -8.72
CA ALA A 70 -3.89 -13.67 -9.88
C ALA A 70 -2.36 -13.83 -9.86
N MET A 71 -1.60 -12.77 -9.60
CA MET A 71 -0.14 -12.82 -9.48
C MET A 71 0.31 -13.77 -8.36
N GLN A 72 -0.38 -13.78 -7.22
CA GLN A 72 -0.08 -14.71 -6.13
C GLN A 72 -0.29 -16.17 -6.55
N GLN A 73 -1.35 -16.47 -7.29
CA GLN A 73 -1.62 -17.82 -7.77
C GLN A 73 -0.62 -18.31 -8.82
N GLU A 74 -0.18 -17.41 -9.70
CA GLU A 74 0.83 -17.68 -10.71
C GLU A 74 2.27 -17.68 -10.15
N GLY A 75 2.45 -17.40 -8.86
CA GLY A 75 3.77 -17.33 -8.22
C GLY A 75 4.64 -16.17 -8.70
N VAL A 76 4.05 -15.14 -9.31
CA VAL A 76 4.73 -13.95 -9.86
C VAL A 76 4.55 -12.72 -8.98
N VAL A 77 4.53 -12.92 -7.67
CA VAL A 77 4.41 -11.80 -6.71
C VAL A 77 5.75 -11.07 -6.65
N PRO A 78 5.77 -9.74 -6.83
CA PRO A 78 7.01 -8.98 -6.66
C PRO A 78 7.50 -9.08 -5.20
N GLU A 79 8.81 -9.13 -5.00
CA GLU A 79 9.40 -9.00 -3.68
C GLU A 79 8.97 -7.66 -3.08
N LEU A 80 8.22 -7.73 -1.99
CA LEU A 80 7.80 -6.53 -1.27
C LEU A 80 8.90 -6.16 -0.28
N SER A 81 9.36 -4.93 -0.35
CA SER A 81 10.18 -4.36 0.72
C SER A 81 9.39 -4.39 2.04
N PRO A 82 10.08 -4.46 3.21
CA PRO A 82 9.42 -4.34 4.51
C PRO A 82 8.43 -3.17 4.54
N ALA A 83 7.30 -3.33 5.22
CA ALA A 83 6.26 -2.29 5.26
C ALA A 83 6.75 -1.00 5.91
N ALA A 84 7.69 -1.12 6.87
CA ALA A 84 8.31 0.02 7.53
C ALA A 84 9.81 -0.19 7.75
N ASP A 85 10.59 0.87 7.61
CA ASP A 85 11.99 0.88 8.04
C ASP A 85 12.05 1.05 9.56
N VAL A 86 11.17 1.88 10.12
CA VAL A 86 11.06 2.11 11.57
C VAL A 86 9.61 2.20 12.00
N TYR A 87 9.30 1.54 13.11
CA TYR A 87 8.03 1.67 13.82
C TYR A 87 8.26 2.45 15.11
N ILE A 88 7.59 3.59 15.26
CA ILE A 88 7.66 4.42 16.48
C ILE A 88 6.51 4.01 17.40
N ALA A 89 6.83 3.55 18.61
CA ALA A 89 5.89 3.02 19.58
C ALA A 89 5.71 4.01 20.75
N PRO A 90 4.67 4.85 20.76
CA PRO A 90 4.35 5.69 21.91
C PRO A 90 3.87 4.87 23.11
N LEU A 91 4.30 5.26 24.31
CA LEU A 91 3.81 4.73 25.59
C LEU A 91 2.89 5.74 26.25
N GLY A 92 1.59 5.64 25.98
CA GLY A 92 0.59 6.56 26.52
C GLY A 92 0.22 7.69 25.58
N SER A 93 -0.85 8.40 25.92
CA SER A 93 -1.41 9.48 25.10
C SER A 93 -0.51 10.73 25.05
N ASP A 94 0.28 10.95 26.07
CA ASP A 94 1.18 12.08 26.23
C ASP A 94 2.37 12.06 25.23
N THR A 95 2.76 10.87 24.77
CA THR A 95 3.84 10.71 23.79
C THR A 95 3.35 10.48 22.36
N SER A 96 2.05 10.30 22.16
CA SER A 96 1.46 9.99 20.85
C SER A 96 1.63 11.12 19.82
N GLU A 97 1.50 12.38 20.26
CA GLU A 97 1.71 13.53 19.37
C GLU A 97 3.16 13.63 18.89
N LEU A 98 4.13 13.41 19.81
CA LEU A 98 5.55 13.41 19.46
C LEU A 98 5.88 12.28 18.48
N ALA A 99 5.37 11.07 18.75
CA ALA A 99 5.55 9.92 17.87
C ALA A 99 4.97 10.16 16.47
N PHE A 100 3.76 10.70 16.39
CA PHE A 100 3.13 11.06 15.12
C PHE A 100 3.95 12.11 14.35
N ARG A 101 4.35 13.19 14.99
CA ARG A 101 5.17 14.25 14.38
C ARG A 101 6.50 13.71 13.84
N LEU A 102 7.22 12.90 14.62
CA LEU A 102 8.46 12.27 14.17
C LEU A 102 8.22 11.32 13.00
N THR A 103 7.13 10.56 13.00
CA THR A 103 6.75 9.68 11.89
C THR A 103 6.56 10.48 10.61
N GLU A 104 5.84 11.59 10.64
CA GLU A 104 5.61 12.44 9.47
C GLU A 104 6.91 13.11 8.99
N GLN A 105 7.76 13.55 9.89
CA GLN A 105 9.06 14.10 9.53
C GLN A 105 9.98 13.06 8.87
N LEU A 106 9.98 11.82 9.36
CA LEU A 106 10.72 10.72 8.76
C LEU A 106 10.21 10.37 7.36
N ARG A 107 8.88 10.35 7.18
CA ARG A 107 8.25 10.14 5.87
C ARG A 107 8.64 11.23 4.88
N ALA A 108 8.69 12.49 5.32
CA ALA A 108 9.16 13.61 4.50
C ALA A 108 10.63 13.48 4.07
N LEU A 109 11.44 12.75 4.85
CA LEU A 109 12.83 12.42 4.54
C LEU A 109 12.98 11.12 3.71
N GLY A 110 11.87 10.52 3.25
CA GLY A 110 11.85 9.30 2.44
C GLY A 110 11.98 8.00 3.24
N VAL A 111 11.91 8.04 4.57
CA VAL A 111 11.92 6.84 5.43
C VAL A 111 10.49 6.29 5.53
N ARG A 112 10.32 4.99 5.35
CA ARG A 112 9.05 4.31 5.58
C ARG A 112 8.86 4.14 7.09
N ALA A 113 8.23 5.12 7.71
CA ALA A 113 7.96 5.15 9.15
C ALA A 113 6.47 4.90 9.42
N ASP A 114 6.17 4.20 10.53
CA ASP A 114 4.81 3.98 11.01
C ASP A 114 4.73 4.14 12.53
N THR A 115 3.53 4.36 13.05
CA THR A 115 3.28 4.54 14.49
C THR A 115 1.90 4.05 14.89
N ASP A 116 1.67 3.89 16.20
CA ASP A 116 0.35 3.53 16.72
C ASP A 116 -0.60 4.73 16.75
N LEU A 117 -1.76 4.57 16.12
CA LEU A 117 -2.81 5.60 16.07
C LEU A 117 -4.04 5.28 16.93
N ILE A 118 -4.09 4.08 17.54
CA ILE A 118 -5.29 3.61 18.26
C ILE A 118 -5.04 3.28 19.72
N GLY A 119 -3.87 3.60 20.26
CA GLY A 119 -3.56 3.43 21.68
C GLY A 119 -3.34 1.98 22.13
N ARG A 120 -2.70 1.15 21.28
CA ARG A 120 -2.35 -0.23 21.64
C ARG A 120 -1.36 -0.28 22.79
N SER A 121 -1.41 -1.35 23.59
CA SER A 121 -0.34 -1.64 24.56
C SER A 121 1.00 -1.87 23.86
N LEU A 122 2.13 -1.60 24.54
CA LEU A 122 3.48 -1.80 23.97
C LEU A 122 3.65 -3.21 23.38
N LYS A 123 3.18 -4.24 24.10
CA LYS A 123 3.25 -5.63 23.60
C LYS A 123 2.52 -5.82 22.28
N ALA A 124 1.35 -5.20 22.11
CA ALA A 124 0.57 -5.27 20.87
C ALA A 124 1.24 -4.47 19.74
N GLN A 125 1.83 -3.31 20.05
CA GLN A 125 2.59 -2.51 19.11
C GLN A 125 3.82 -3.26 18.59
N MET A 126 4.60 -3.90 19.47
CA MET A 126 5.76 -4.71 19.08
C MET A 126 5.38 -5.90 18.19
N LYS A 127 4.29 -6.59 18.52
CA LYS A 127 3.76 -7.68 17.68
C LYS A 127 3.29 -7.17 16.30
N TYR A 128 2.74 -5.97 16.25
CA TYR A 128 2.33 -5.35 15.01
C TYR A 128 3.56 -4.96 14.16
N ALA A 129 4.57 -4.31 14.75
CA ALA A 129 5.82 -3.96 14.09
C ALA A 129 6.52 -5.19 13.50
N ASP A 130 6.60 -6.28 14.25
CA ASP A 130 7.14 -7.57 13.81
C ASP A 130 6.34 -8.14 12.62
N LYS A 131 5.01 -8.18 12.72
CA LYS A 131 4.13 -8.63 11.63
C LYS A 131 4.28 -7.83 10.35
N GLN A 132 4.54 -6.52 10.47
CA GLN A 132 4.78 -5.62 9.32
C GLN A 132 6.21 -5.74 8.78
N GLY A 133 7.07 -6.53 9.42
CA GLY A 133 8.48 -6.65 9.04
C GLY A 133 9.27 -5.35 9.24
N ALA A 134 8.93 -4.55 10.25
CA ALA A 134 9.69 -3.35 10.57
C ALA A 134 11.14 -3.70 10.88
N ARG A 135 12.09 -2.96 10.27
CA ARG A 135 13.53 -3.21 10.48
C ARG A 135 13.99 -2.73 11.85
N TYR A 136 13.41 -1.62 12.30
CA TYR A 136 13.71 -1.00 13.58
C TYR A 136 12.45 -0.63 14.34
N THR A 137 12.55 -0.58 15.66
CA THR A 137 11.52 -0.01 16.54
C THR A 137 12.13 1.07 17.43
N LEU A 138 11.35 2.11 17.70
CA LEU A 138 11.72 3.23 18.58
C LEU A 138 10.59 3.42 19.59
N VAL A 139 10.81 3.05 20.85
CA VAL A 139 9.84 3.24 21.92
C VAL A 139 10.01 4.63 22.50
N ILE A 140 8.92 5.37 22.67
CA ILE A 140 8.91 6.70 23.27
C ILE A 140 7.95 6.69 24.46
N GLY A 141 8.51 6.65 25.65
CA GLY A 141 7.80 6.92 26.91
C GLY A 141 8.06 8.34 27.41
N GLY A 142 7.56 8.64 28.61
CA GLY A 142 7.76 9.95 29.23
C GLY A 142 9.22 10.31 29.43
N ASP A 143 10.05 9.36 29.82
CA ASP A 143 11.48 9.58 30.05
C ASP A 143 12.23 9.86 28.74
N GLU A 144 11.96 9.10 27.67
CA GLU A 144 12.53 9.35 26.35
C GLU A 144 12.12 10.73 25.82
N ALA A 145 10.84 11.07 25.97
CA ALA A 145 10.33 12.37 25.53
C ALA A 145 10.97 13.53 26.32
N ALA A 146 11.13 13.37 27.65
CA ALA A 146 11.73 14.41 28.50
C ALA A 146 13.24 14.61 28.22
N ASN A 147 13.97 13.49 27.98
CA ASN A 147 15.40 13.52 27.71
C ASN A 147 15.74 13.80 26.24
N GLY A 148 14.78 13.73 25.34
CA GLY A 148 14.96 13.91 23.89
C GLY A 148 15.78 12.81 23.22
N VAL A 149 15.91 11.62 23.84
CA VAL A 149 16.68 10.47 23.33
C VAL A 149 15.89 9.18 23.50
N ALA A 150 16.06 8.24 22.58
CA ALA A 150 15.50 6.90 22.68
C ALA A 150 16.42 5.87 22.04
N THR A 151 16.13 4.60 22.29
CA THR A 151 16.88 3.49 21.70
C THR A 151 16.20 3.03 20.41
N LEU A 152 16.89 3.18 19.29
CA LEU A 152 16.55 2.56 18.01
C LEU A 152 16.95 1.07 18.08
N LYS A 153 15.96 0.21 18.23
CA LYS A 153 16.17 -1.23 18.39
C LYS A 153 16.04 -1.94 17.05
N SER A 154 17.07 -2.71 16.68
CA SER A 154 17.00 -3.59 15.50
C SER A 154 16.04 -4.76 15.75
N MET A 155 15.14 -5.01 14.79
CA MET A 155 14.23 -6.16 14.79
C MET A 155 14.84 -7.38 14.06
N THR A 156 15.94 -7.20 13.35
CA THR A 156 16.61 -8.24 12.54
C THR A 156 17.92 -8.75 13.15
N GLY A 157 18.19 -8.43 14.43
CA GLY A 157 19.37 -8.92 15.15
C GLY A 157 20.62 -8.03 15.03
N GLY A 158 20.50 -6.80 14.52
CA GLY A 158 21.58 -5.81 14.52
C GLY A 158 21.77 -5.13 15.88
N GLU A 159 22.75 -4.23 15.96
CA GLU A 159 23.02 -3.42 17.15
C GLU A 159 21.90 -2.42 17.43
N ASN A 160 21.61 -2.22 18.71
CA ASN A 160 20.74 -1.16 19.18
C ASN A 160 21.55 0.15 19.30
N VAL A 161 20.98 1.26 18.86
CA VAL A 161 21.66 2.56 18.85
C VAL A 161 20.83 3.57 19.61
N THR A 162 21.43 4.34 20.53
CA THR A 162 20.78 5.48 21.15
C THR A 162 20.80 6.65 20.16
N VAL A 163 19.64 7.24 19.91
CA VAL A 163 19.46 8.35 18.97
C VAL A 163 18.73 9.53 19.63
N LEU A 164 19.00 10.72 19.15
CA LEU A 164 18.16 11.87 19.48
C LEU A 164 16.78 11.69 18.83
N LEU A 165 15.73 12.19 19.47
CA LEU A 165 14.37 12.26 18.94
C LEU A 165 14.25 13.36 17.87
N ASP A 166 15.10 13.24 16.85
CA ASP A 166 15.21 14.10 15.69
C ASP A 166 15.16 13.23 14.43
N ALA A 167 14.30 13.57 13.48
CA ALA A 167 14.05 12.75 12.29
C ALA A 167 15.31 12.55 11.44
N GLN A 168 16.18 13.58 11.33
CA GLN A 168 17.43 13.48 10.58
C GLN A 168 18.40 12.51 11.25
N LYS A 169 18.53 12.56 12.58
CA LYS A 169 19.41 11.68 13.36
C LYS A 169 18.91 10.23 13.34
N ILE A 170 17.60 10.03 13.41
CA ILE A 170 16.99 8.71 13.30
C ILE A 170 17.23 8.15 11.88
N ARG A 171 16.99 8.94 10.83
CA ARG A 171 17.25 8.54 9.45
C ARG A 171 18.70 8.13 9.23
N ASP A 172 19.65 8.90 9.74
CA ASP A 172 21.08 8.65 9.57
C ASP A 172 21.55 7.40 10.33
N ALA A 173 20.82 6.97 11.37
CA ALA A 173 21.07 5.74 12.13
C ALA A 173 20.44 4.49 11.49
N ILE A 174 19.45 4.63 10.63
CA ILE A 174 18.80 3.53 9.88
C ILE A 174 19.73 3.15 8.70
N LYS A 175 20.33 1.97 8.77
CA LYS A 175 21.25 1.45 7.73
C LYS A 175 20.55 0.54 6.73
#